data_2403f32631d0c347db0d0530a652889e
#
_entry.id   2403f32631d0c347db0d0530a652889e
#
_cell.length_a   1.000
_cell.length_b   1.000
_cell.length_c   1.000
_cell.angle_alpha   90.00
_cell.angle_beta   90.00
_cell.angle_gamma   90.00
#
_symmetry.space_group_name_H-M   'P 1'
#
loop_
_entity.id
_entity.type
_entity.pdbx_description
1 polymer ?
#
loop_
_entity_poly.entity_id
_entity_poly.type
_entity_poly.pdbx_seq_one_letter_code
_entity_poly.pdbx_strand_id
1 'polypeptide(L)'
;MSRIGKMPVAIPAGVEVTVADGNLVTVKGPKGTLTQQLQPSMTIKQEGAELLVSRPDDGKENRALHGLTRALLHNMVVGVTDGYKKTLEVNGVGYRAAKDGNKLVLNIGYSHTVEVPEIDGITIEVPQPNQVVICGCDKQKVGQFAAEVREKRPPEPYKGKGIKYADEVIRRKVGKTGAKK
;
A
#
# COMPACT_ATOMS: atom_id res chain seq x y z
N MET A 1 23.92 -3.07 13.89
CA MET A 1 22.73 -3.03 14.77
C MET A 1 21.51 -2.58 13.96
N SER A 2 20.34 -3.26 14.10
CA SER A 2 19.08 -2.80 13.46
C SER A 2 18.45 -1.69 14.32
N ARG A 3 18.58 -0.43 13.94
CA ARG A 3 17.93 0.69 14.64
C ARG A 3 16.41 0.56 14.61
N ILE A 4 15.84 0.15 13.47
CA ILE A 4 14.40 -0.01 13.27
C ILE A 4 13.84 -1.15 14.13
N GLY A 5 14.50 -2.33 14.15
CA GLY A 5 14.01 -3.48 14.90
C GLY A 5 13.91 -3.25 16.43
N LYS A 6 14.78 -2.42 16.98
CA LYS A 6 14.80 -2.09 18.41
C LYS A 6 13.76 -1.04 18.84
N MET A 7 13.13 -0.34 17.87
CA MET A 7 12.12 0.65 18.21
C MET A 7 10.82 -0.05 18.64
N PRO A 8 10.24 0.31 19.79
CA PRO A 8 8.96 -0.22 20.19
C PRO A 8 7.86 0.17 19.16
N VAL A 9 6.80 -0.61 19.12
CA VAL A 9 5.58 -0.30 18.38
C VAL A 9 4.50 0.04 19.40
N ALA A 10 4.12 1.31 19.46
CA ALA A 10 3.05 1.77 20.33
C ALA A 10 1.71 1.20 19.87
N ILE A 11 0.89 0.75 20.83
CA ILE A 11 -0.49 0.30 20.61
C ILE A 11 -1.40 1.48 20.99
N PRO A 12 -2.08 2.12 20.01
CA PRO A 12 -3.00 3.22 20.31
C PRO A 12 -4.23 2.73 21.08
N ALA A 13 -4.92 3.62 21.76
CA ALA A 13 -6.18 3.32 22.42
C ALA A 13 -7.21 2.79 21.39
N GLY A 14 -7.90 1.70 21.76
CA GLY A 14 -8.88 1.04 20.90
C GLY A 14 -8.28 0.01 19.91
N VAL A 15 -7.00 -0.32 20.02
CA VAL A 15 -6.35 -1.39 19.26
C VAL A 15 -6.05 -2.56 20.21
N GLU A 16 -6.50 -3.75 19.82
CA GLU A 16 -6.19 -5.00 20.50
C GLU A 16 -5.20 -5.80 19.65
N VAL A 17 -4.16 -6.32 20.30
CA VAL A 17 -3.15 -7.17 19.64
C VAL A 17 -3.14 -8.52 20.32
N THR A 18 -3.28 -9.58 19.56
CA THR A 18 -3.17 -10.96 20.02
C THR A 18 -2.04 -11.65 19.27
N VAL A 19 -1.13 -12.24 20.00
CA VAL A 19 -0.03 -13.05 19.46
C VAL A 19 -0.30 -14.51 19.82
N ALA A 20 -0.60 -15.33 18.82
CA ALA A 20 -0.79 -16.75 18.97
C ALA A 20 0.52 -17.53 18.71
N ASP A 21 0.49 -18.83 18.96
CA ASP A 21 1.64 -19.71 18.76
C ASP A 21 2.18 -19.61 17.33
N GLY A 22 3.50 -19.66 17.20
CA GLY A 22 4.19 -19.53 15.92
C GLY A 22 4.24 -18.09 15.37
N ASN A 23 3.93 -17.06 16.17
CA ASN A 23 3.87 -15.65 15.77
C ASN A 23 2.75 -15.33 14.75
N LEU A 24 1.60 -16.01 14.85
CA LEU A 24 0.40 -15.56 14.18
C LEU A 24 -0.15 -14.36 14.95
N VAL A 25 -0.01 -13.18 14.38
CA VAL A 25 -0.43 -11.93 15.02
C VAL A 25 -1.75 -11.46 14.43
N THR A 26 -2.71 -11.19 15.30
CA THR A 26 -3.99 -10.58 14.97
C THR A 26 -4.06 -9.20 15.61
N VAL A 27 -4.29 -8.18 14.80
CA VAL A 27 -4.46 -6.79 15.25
C VAL A 27 -5.86 -6.34 14.88
N LYS A 28 -6.64 -5.97 15.88
CA LYS A 28 -8.02 -5.47 15.74
C LYS A 28 -8.08 -4.01 16.12
N GLY A 29 -8.67 -3.19 15.27
CA GLY A 29 -8.82 -1.76 15.50
C GLY A 29 -10.10 -1.19 14.88
N PRO A 30 -10.27 0.14 14.92
CA PRO A 30 -11.50 0.81 14.48
C PRO A 30 -11.80 0.63 12.98
N LYS A 31 -10.78 0.43 12.14
CA LYS A 31 -10.97 0.26 10.68
C LYS A 31 -11.03 -1.18 10.22
N GLY A 32 -10.76 -2.14 11.09
CA GLY A 32 -10.86 -3.55 10.75
C GLY A 32 -9.92 -4.43 11.56
N THR A 33 -9.78 -5.67 11.11
CA THR A 33 -8.92 -6.67 11.73
C THR A 33 -7.95 -7.20 10.68
N LEU A 34 -6.69 -7.25 11.04
CA LEU A 34 -5.64 -7.85 10.22
C LEU A 34 -5.02 -9.02 10.95
N THR A 35 -4.82 -10.11 10.24
CA THR A 35 -4.11 -11.29 10.75
C THR A 35 -2.96 -11.62 9.81
N GLN A 36 -1.77 -11.76 10.36
CA GLN A 36 -0.58 -12.06 9.57
C GLN A 36 0.35 -13.00 10.33
N GLN A 37 0.86 -13.99 9.60
CA GLN A 37 1.93 -14.86 10.09
C GLN A 37 3.26 -14.11 10.00
N LEU A 38 3.90 -13.90 11.14
CA LEU A 38 5.23 -13.31 11.22
C LEU A 38 6.29 -14.39 11.40
N GLN A 39 7.55 -13.98 11.28
CA GLN A 39 8.67 -14.93 11.36
C GLN A 39 8.74 -15.63 12.72
N PRO A 40 8.65 -16.99 12.77
CA PRO A 40 8.63 -17.72 14.03
C PRO A 40 9.90 -17.60 14.86
N SER A 41 11.05 -17.33 14.22
CA SER A 41 12.36 -17.17 14.92
C SER A 41 12.44 -15.89 15.76
N MET A 42 11.55 -14.92 15.55
CA MET A 42 11.51 -13.68 16.32
C MET A 42 10.63 -13.87 17.56
N THR A 43 10.97 -13.21 18.65
CA THR A 43 10.13 -13.18 19.87
C THR A 43 9.40 -11.84 19.93
N ILE A 44 8.07 -11.89 20.00
CA ILE A 44 7.21 -10.70 20.11
C ILE A 44 6.66 -10.68 21.54
N LYS A 45 6.92 -9.59 22.26
CA LYS A 45 6.40 -9.38 23.62
C LYS A 45 5.58 -8.12 23.67
N GLN A 46 4.47 -8.17 24.39
CA GLN A 46 3.69 -6.98 24.71
C GLN A 46 4.03 -6.52 26.13
N GLU A 47 4.49 -5.30 26.26
CA GLU A 47 4.78 -4.64 27.54
C GLU A 47 3.90 -3.41 27.68
N GLY A 48 2.78 -3.56 28.40
CA GLY A 48 1.79 -2.50 28.55
C GLY A 48 1.18 -2.09 27.20
N ALA A 49 1.41 -0.86 26.78
CA ALA A 49 0.91 -0.29 25.53
C ALA A 49 1.93 -0.35 24.38
N GLU A 50 2.97 -1.17 24.49
CA GLU A 50 4.01 -1.28 23.48
C GLU A 50 4.29 -2.74 23.11
N LEU A 51 4.63 -2.97 21.84
CA LEU A 51 5.12 -4.26 21.35
C LEU A 51 6.62 -4.16 21.11
N LEU A 52 7.34 -5.10 21.69
CA LEU A 52 8.77 -5.25 21.52
C LEU A 52 9.06 -6.52 20.72
N VAL A 53 9.96 -6.39 19.76
CA VAL A 53 10.45 -7.50 18.96
C VAL A 53 11.89 -7.79 19.36
N SER A 54 12.21 -9.04 19.68
CA SER A 54 13.58 -9.48 19.95
C SER A 54 13.99 -10.59 18.99
N ARG A 55 15.28 -10.74 18.79
CA ARG A 55 15.88 -11.74 17.91
C ARG A 55 16.74 -12.70 18.75
N PRO A 56 16.93 -13.96 18.30
CA PRO A 56 17.70 -14.95 19.04
C PRO A 56 19.20 -14.64 19.04
N ASP A 57 19.74 -14.14 17.92
CA ASP A 57 21.15 -13.85 17.77
C ASP A 57 21.42 -12.62 16.87
N ASP A 58 22.71 -12.25 16.70
CA ASP A 58 23.16 -11.13 15.87
C ASP A 58 23.55 -11.57 14.44
N GLY A 59 23.13 -12.74 13.99
CA GLY A 59 23.31 -13.21 12.64
C GLY A 59 22.77 -12.24 11.59
N LYS A 60 23.35 -12.24 10.39
CA LYS A 60 22.98 -11.33 9.30
C LYS A 60 21.48 -11.45 8.95
N GLU A 61 21.00 -12.67 8.89
CA GLU A 61 19.60 -13.00 8.58
C GLU A 61 18.65 -12.51 9.69
N ASN A 62 18.94 -12.83 10.96
CA ASN A 62 18.11 -12.43 12.09
C ASN A 62 18.08 -10.91 12.29
N ARG A 63 19.15 -10.19 11.92
CA ARG A 63 19.14 -8.72 11.90
C ARG A 63 18.19 -8.17 10.84
N ALA A 64 18.10 -8.78 9.67
CA ALA A 64 17.17 -8.38 8.61
C ALA A 64 15.71 -8.68 8.99
N LEU A 65 15.45 -9.91 9.46
CA LEU A 65 14.13 -10.36 9.89
C LEU A 65 13.59 -9.55 11.09
N HIS A 66 14.45 -9.17 12.02
CA HIS A 66 14.08 -8.32 13.15
C HIS A 66 13.48 -6.98 12.70
N GLY A 67 14.15 -6.30 11.77
CA GLY A 67 13.64 -5.05 11.21
C GLY A 67 12.34 -5.22 10.40
N LEU A 68 12.26 -6.30 9.62
CA LEU A 68 11.06 -6.64 8.84
C LEU A 68 9.86 -6.93 9.75
N THR A 69 10.02 -7.79 10.75
CA THR A 69 8.95 -8.16 11.68
C THR A 69 8.39 -6.94 12.40
N ARG A 70 9.28 -6.07 12.90
CA ARG A 70 8.85 -4.81 13.53
C ARG A 70 8.10 -3.89 12.56
N ALA A 71 8.58 -3.76 11.33
CA ALA A 71 7.93 -2.92 10.31
C ALA A 71 6.55 -3.46 9.91
N LEU A 72 6.38 -4.78 9.81
CA LEU A 72 5.09 -5.42 9.54
C LEU A 72 4.09 -5.17 10.68
N LEU A 73 4.51 -5.38 11.93
CA LEU A 73 3.69 -5.07 13.12
C LEU A 73 3.24 -3.62 13.13
N HIS A 74 4.17 -2.69 12.91
CA HIS A 74 3.83 -1.27 12.86
C HIS A 74 2.85 -0.96 11.72
N ASN A 75 3.04 -1.55 10.55
CA ASN A 75 2.11 -1.38 9.44
C ASN A 75 0.71 -1.93 9.77
N MET A 76 0.60 -3.06 10.48
CA MET A 76 -0.69 -3.60 10.90
C MET A 76 -1.40 -2.64 11.87
N VAL A 77 -0.70 -2.13 12.88
CA VAL A 77 -1.27 -1.19 13.86
C VAL A 77 -1.75 0.09 13.18
N VAL A 78 -0.92 0.73 12.34
CA VAL A 78 -1.31 1.93 11.58
C VAL A 78 -2.46 1.64 10.62
N GLY A 79 -2.45 0.45 9.99
CA GLY A 79 -3.49 0.06 9.06
C GLY A 79 -4.88 -0.05 9.69
N VAL A 80 -4.99 -0.61 10.90
CA VAL A 80 -6.28 -0.73 11.59
C VAL A 80 -6.72 0.55 12.31
N THR A 81 -5.81 1.53 12.52
CA THR A 81 -6.12 2.83 13.11
C THR A 81 -6.43 3.88 12.05
N ASP A 82 -5.42 4.29 11.29
CA ASP A 82 -5.50 5.38 10.31
C ASP A 82 -5.91 4.87 8.93
N GLY A 83 -5.58 3.61 8.63
CA GLY A 83 -5.70 3.02 7.31
C GLY A 83 -4.65 3.56 6.34
N TYR A 84 -4.58 2.90 5.19
CA TYR A 84 -3.70 3.32 4.10
C TYR A 84 -4.50 3.86 2.94
N LYS A 85 -3.95 4.89 2.29
CA LYS A 85 -4.48 5.43 1.03
C LYS A 85 -3.36 5.56 0.02
N LYS A 86 -3.67 5.23 -1.25
CA LYS A 86 -2.85 5.56 -2.40
C LYS A 86 -3.71 6.30 -3.42
N THR A 87 -3.24 7.47 -3.83
CA THR A 87 -3.92 8.30 -4.82
C THR A 87 -3.24 8.14 -6.17
N LEU A 88 -4.04 7.86 -7.18
CA LEU A 88 -3.62 7.78 -8.58
C LEU A 88 -4.24 8.93 -9.36
N GLU A 89 -3.48 9.49 -10.29
CA GLU A 89 -3.92 10.49 -11.25
C GLU A 89 -4.02 9.88 -12.65
N VAL A 90 -5.16 10.10 -13.28
CA VAL A 90 -5.45 9.64 -14.65
C VAL A 90 -5.29 10.82 -15.59
N ASN A 91 -4.18 10.87 -16.31
CA ASN A 91 -3.80 11.98 -17.17
C ASN A 91 -3.96 11.63 -18.65
N GLY A 92 -4.67 12.44 -19.40
CA GLY A 92 -4.86 12.27 -20.84
C GLY A 92 -6.13 12.94 -21.35
N VAL A 93 -6.13 13.38 -22.61
CA VAL A 93 -7.33 13.94 -23.23
C VAL A 93 -8.37 12.84 -23.39
N GLY A 94 -9.56 13.03 -22.80
CA GLY A 94 -10.63 12.04 -22.81
C GLY A 94 -10.45 10.89 -21.81
N TYR A 95 -9.36 10.86 -21.03
CA TYR A 95 -9.17 9.86 -19.99
C TYR A 95 -10.04 10.20 -18.77
N ARG A 96 -10.71 9.21 -18.24
CA ARG A 96 -11.56 9.37 -17.07
C ARG A 96 -11.70 8.06 -16.29
N ALA A 97 -11.90 8.19 -15.01
CA ALA A 97 -12.24 7.12 -14.09
C ALA A 97 -13.67 7.37 -13.56
N ALA A 98 -14.39 6.31 -13.31
CA ALA A 98 -15.67 6.33 -12.62
C ALA A 98 -15.78 5.08 -11.73
N LYS A 99 -16.52 5.19 -10.63
CA LYS A 99 -16.89 4.05 -9.82
C LYS A 99 -18.29 3.60 -10.20
N ASP A 100 -18.45 2.33 -10.53
CA ASP A 100 -19.73 1.69 -10.81
C ASP A 100 -19.93 0.50 -9.87
N GLY A 101 -20.74 0.71 -8.83
CA GLY A 101 -20.90 -0.27 -7.74
C GLY A 101 -19.56 -0.62 -7.10
N ASN A 102 -19.16 -1.88 -7.20
CA ASN A 102 -17.90 -2.43 -6.68
C ASN A 102 -16.80 -2.54 -7.74
N LYS A 103 -16.87 -1.74 -8.81
CA LYS A 103 -15.89 -1.76 -9.89
C LYS A 103 -15.38 -0.36 -10.17
N LEU A 104 -14.10 -0.27 -10.48
CA LEU A 104 -13.49 0.90 -11.08
C LEU A 104 -13.57 0.76 -12.60
N VAL A 105 -14.22 1.69 -13.27
CA VAL A 105 -14.32 1.76 -14.73
C VAL A 105 -13.38 2.85 -15.24
N LEU A 106 -12.43 2.46 -16.07
CA LEU A 106 -11.40 3.34 -16.62
C LEU A 106 -11.60 3.48 -18.13
N ASN A 107 -11.72 4.71 -18.59
CA ASN A 107 -11.59 5.07 -20.00
C ASN A 107 -10.21 5.70 -20.20
N ILE A 108 -9.28 4.95 -20.75
CA ILE A 108 -7.84 5.29 -20.80
C ILE A 108 -7.26 5.16 -22.22
N GLY A 109 -8.09 5.45 -23.23
CA GLY A 109 -7.67 5.50 -24.63
C GLY A 109 -7.56 4.14 -25.32
N TYR A 110 -8.26 3.13 -24.81
CA TYR A 110 -8.54 1.87 -25.51
C TYR A 110 -9.90 1.96 -26.20
N SER A 111 -10.18 1.05 -27.14
CA SER A 111 -11.47 0.92 -27.81
C SER A 111 -12.60 0.42 -26.90
N HIS A 112 -12.23 -0.08 -25.71
CA HIS A 112 -13.16 -0.58 -24.69
C HIS A 112 -12.81 0.06 -23.34
N THR A 113 -13.75 0.04 -22.41
CA THR A 113 -13.52 0.42 -21.01
C THR A 113 -12.76 -0.70 -20.28
N VAL A 114 -11.85 -0.33 -19.39
CA VAL A 114 -11.16 -1.29 -18.53
C VAL A 114 -11.85 -1.31 -17.18
N GLU A 115 -12.38 -2.48 -16.80
CA GLU A 115 -13.02 -2.68 -15.51
C GLU A 115 -12.05 -3.36 -14.55
N VAL A 116 -11.98 -2.84 -13.32
CA VAL A 116 -11.17 -3.40 -12.22
C VAL A 116 -12.10 -3.59 -11.03
N PRO A 117 -12.44 -4.83 -10.64
CA PRO A 117 -13.28 -5.09 -9.48
C PRO A 117 -12.55 -4.75 -8.17
N GLU A 118 -13.28 -4.29 -7.17
CA GLU A 118 -12.77 -4.18 -5.80
C GLU A 118 -12.45 -5.58 -5.25
N ILE A 119 -11.41 -5.67 -4.46
CA ILE A 119 -11.02 -6.88 -3.74
C ILE A 119 -11.27 -6.71 -2.24
N ASP A 120 -11.42 -7.80 -1.50
CA ASP A 120 -11.66 -7.77 -0.08
C ASP A 120 -10.62 -6.96 0.70
N GLY A 121 -11.12 -6.03 1.51
CA GLY A 121 -10.31 -5.11 2.33
C GLY A 121 -9.79 -3.89 1.57
N ILE A 122 -10.21 -3.67 0.33
CA ILE A 122 -9.91 -2.48 -0.47
C ILE A 122 -11.21 -1.74 -0.78
N THR A 123 -11.18 -0.42 -0.65
CA THR A 123 -12.26 0.48 -1.06
C THR A 123 -11.72 1.47 -2.08
N ILE A 124 -12.44 1.65 -3.18
CA ILE A 124 -12.07 2.59 -4.22
C ILE A 124 -12.98 3.82 -4.13
N GLU A 125 -12.39 4.99 -4.17
CA GLU A 125 -13.09 6.27 -4.25
C GLU A 125 -12.63 7.02 -5.50
N VAL A 126 -13.56 7.66 -6.19
CA VAL A 126 -13.29 8.49 -7.35
C VAL A 126 -13.85 9.89 -7.09
N PRO A 127 -13.13 10.73 -6.33
CA PRO A 127 -13.60 12.08 -6.01
C PRO A 127 -13.68 12.98 -7.24
N GLN A 128 -12.83 12.74 -8.23
CA GLN A 128 -12.80 13.44 -9.51
C GLN A 128 -12.56 12.45 -10.66
N PRO A 129 -13.04 12.74 -11.88
CA PRO A 129 -12.86 11.83 -13.02
C PRO A 129 -11.40 11.53 -13.40
N ASN A 130 -10.48 12.36 -12.95
CA ASN A 130 -9.04 12.21 -13.16
C ASN A 130 -8.28 11.73 -11.91
N GLN A 131 -8.98 11.39 -10.82
CA GLN A 131 -8.36 10.98 -9.57
C GLN A 131 -9.04 9.72 -9.01
N VAL A 132 -8.22 8.73 -8.69
CA VAL A 132 -8.64 7.49 -8.04
C VAL A 132 -7.93 7.37 -6.71
N VAL A 133 -8.67 7.18 -5.64
CA VAL A 133 -8.14 6.95 -4.29
C VAL A 133 -8.43 5.52 -3.88
N ILE A 134 -7.41 4.78 -3.53
CA ILE A 134 -7.48 3.39 -3.09
C ILE A 134 -7.19 3.36 -1.61
N CYS A 135 -8.16 2.90 -0.83
CA CYS A 135 -8.12 2.85 0.63
C CYS A 135 -8.19 1.41 1.14
N GLY A 136 -7.56 1.14 2.28
CA GLY A 136 -7.65 -0.15 2.95
C GLY A 136 -6.82 -0.22 4.22
N CYS A 137 -7.03 -1.26 5.01
CA CYS A 137 -6.27 -1.49 6.24
C CYS A 137 -4.90 -2.13 5.96
N ASP A 138 -4.80 -2.95 4.92
CA ASP A 138 -3.58 -3.67 4.59
C ASP A 138 -2.72 -2.87 3.60
N LYS A 139 -1.55 -2.43 4.07
CA LYS A 139 -0.59 -1.67 3.25
C LYS A 139 -0.15 -2.42 1.99
N GLN A 140 0.03 -3.73 2.09
CA GLN A 140 0.49 -4.57 0.97
C GLN A 140 -0.61 -4.66 -0.09
N LYS A 141 -1.85 -4.97 0.31
CA LYS A 141 -3.00 -5.04 -0.60
C LYS A 141 -3.26 -3.70 -1.29
N VAL A 142 -3.27 -2.59 -0.52
CA VAL A 142 -3.44 -1.23 -1.08
C VAL A 142 -2.34 -0.91 -2.09
N GLY A 143 -1.09 -1.22 -1.76
CA GLY A 143 0.05 -0.97 -2.65
C GLY A 143 0.00 -1.83 -3.92
N GLN A 144 -0.31 -3.11 -3.79
CA GLN A 144 -0.41 -4.04 -4.91
C GLN A 144 -1.55 -3.65 -5.86
N PHE A 145 -2.73 -3.40 -5.32
CA PHE A 145 -3.88 -2.99 -6.11
C PHE A 145 -3.65 -1.67 -6.86
N ALA A 146 -3.00 -0.69 -6.19
CA ALA A 146 -2.64 0.57 -6.84
C ALA A 146 -1.63 0.36 -7.99
N ALA A 147 -0.67 -0.55 -7.83
CA ALA A 147 0.27 -0.90 -8.88
C ALA A 147 -0.43 -1.58 -10.07
N GLU A 148 -1.35 -2.50 -9.84
CA GLU A 148 -2.14 -3.17 -10.88
C GLU A 148 -3.02 -2.18 -11.67
N VAL A 149 -3.65 -1.23 -10.99
CA VAL A 149 -4.41 -0.16 -11.65
C VAL A 149 -3.50 0.71 -12.50
N ARG A 150 -2.32 1.11 -11.97
CA ARG A 150 -1.35 1.91 -12.72
C ARG A 150 -0.80 1.16 -13.95
N GLU A 151 -0.60 -0.15 -13.84
CA GLU A 151 -0.09 -0.98 -14.93
C GLU A 151 -1.05 -1.07 -16.12
N LYS A 152 -2.37 -0.89 -15.91
CA LYS A 152 -3.36 -0.86 -17.01
C LYS A 152 -3.00 0.17 -18.09
N ARG A 153 -2.41 1.30 -17.71
CA ARG A 153 -1.90 2.31 -18.65
C ARG A 153 -0.79 3.12 -17.98
N PRO A 154 0.46 2.66 -17.99
CA PRO A 154 1.57 3.39 -17.38
C PRO A 154 1.79 4.73 -18.09
N PRO A 155 2.30 5.74 -17.37
CA PRO A 155 2.51 7.07 -17.94
C PRO A 155 3.58 7.06 -19.02
N GLU A 156 3.31 7.69 -20.14
CA GLU A 156 4.25 7.79 -21.24
C GLU A 156 5.31 8.89 -20.98
N PRO A 157 6.51 8.77 -21.52
CA PRO A 157 7.59 9.71 -21.20
C PRO A 157 7.54 11.05 -21.96
N TYR A 158 6.64 11.26 -22.92
CA TYR A 158 6.60 12.49 -23.73
C TYR A 158 5.61 13.50 -23.18
N LYS A 159 4.32 13.20 -23.21
CA LYS A 159 3.25 14.06 -22.71
C LYS A 159 2.78 13.69 -21.30
N GLY A 160 3.21 12.54 -20.78
CA GLY A 160 2.85 12.02 -19.46
C GLY A 160 1.42 11.49 -19.39
N LYS A 161 0.84 11.06 -20.52
CA LYS A 161 -0.47 10.43 -20.56
C LYS A 161 -0.40 9.04 -19.94
N GLY A 162 -1.37 8.70 -19.12
CA GLY A 162 -1.45 7.43 -18.42
C GLY A 162 -1.88 7.62 -16.97
N ILE A 163 -1.77 6.55 -16.20
CA ILE A 163 -2.06 6.52 -14.77
C ILE A 163 -0.74 6.58 -14.01
N LYS A 164 -0.60 7.55 -13.11
CA LYS A 164 0.57 7.70 -12.24
C LYS A 164 0.15 7.83 -10.78
N TYR A 165 1.07 7.62 -9.86
CA TYR A 165 0.85 8.02 -8.46
C TYR A 165 0.83 9.55 -8.35
N ALA A 166 0.09 10.08 -7.39
CA ALA A 166 0.00 11.53 -7.17
C ALA A 166 1.37 12.15 -6.83
N ASP A 167 2.21 11.39 -6.13
CA ASP A 167 3.58 11.74 -5.74
C ASP A 167 4.65 11.39 -6.80
N GLU A 168 4.25 10.78 -7.92
CA GLU A 168 5.18 10.33 -8.96
C GLU A 168 5.54 11.46 -9.93
N VAL A 169 6.84 11.74 -10.06
CA VAL A 169 7.38 12.68 -11.03
C VAL A 169 7.85 11.92 -12.27
N ILE A 170 7.17 12.14 -13.40
CA ILE A 170 7.53 11.49 -14.67
C ILE A 170 8.68 12.26 -15.33
N ARG A 171 9.81 11.58 -15.52
CA ARG A 171 10.92 12.13 -16.29
C ARG A 171 10.55 12.19 -17.78
N ARG A 172 10.21 13.40 -18.26
CA ARG A 172 9.81 13.60 -19.65
C ARG A 172 11.03 13.64 -20.58
N LYS A 173 10.84 13.08 -21.77
CA LYS A 173 11.80 13.15 -22.87
C LYS A 173 11.36 14.23 -23.85
N VAL A 174 12.33 14.91 -24.44
CA VAL A 174 12.07 15.82 -25.56
C VAL A 174 11.81 14.95 -26.80
N GLY A 175 10.67 15.15 -27.46
CA GLY A 175 10.35 14.47 -28.73
C GLY A 175 11.34 14.84 -29.84
N LYS A 176 11.30 14.11 -30.95
CA LYS A 176 12.09 14.45 -32.13
C LYS A 176 11.71 15.87 -32.60
N THR A 177 12.67 16.78 -32.60
CA THR A 177 12.55 18.08 -33.28
C THR A 177 12.51 17.79 -34.77
N GLY A 178 11.41 18.13 -35.43
CA GLY A 178 11.36 18.02 -36.90
C GLY A 178 12.53 18.77 -37.49
N ALA A 179 13.23 18.18 -38.47
CA ALA A 179 14.26 18.88 -39.22
C ALA A 179 13.62 20.13 -39.80
N LYS A 180 14.12 21.30 -39.41
CA LYS A 180 13.83 22.54 -40.18
C LYS A 180 14.44 22.30 -41.56
N LYS A 181 13.59 22.15 -42.58
CA LYS A 181 14.01 22.35 -43.98
C LYS A 181 14.40 23.78 -44.17
#